data_c14af2f23b558f1d9eb77f35da4c5e8c
#
_entry.id   c14af2f23b558f1d9eb77f35da4c5e8c
#
_cell.length_a   1.000
_cell.length_b   1.000
_cell.length_c   1.000
_cell.angle_alpha   90.00
_cell.angle_beta   90.00
_cell.angle_gamma   90.00
#
_symmetry.space_group_name_H-M   'P 1'
#
loop_
_entity.id
_entity.type
_entity.pdbx_description
1 polymer ?
#
loop_
_entity_poly.entity_id
_entity_poly.type
_entity_poly.pdbx_seq_one_letter_code
_entity_poly.pdbx_strand_id
1 'polypeptide(L)'
;MRRAIHLAGVLLTVSVPMGMIMNGAGAIAAPSPGTPAAAMDPAAAARFAGLALKCLHAEYPNHISHTLDGDADAQPPHVLNPAFYGCYDWHSDVHGHWLLVRLTRLMPKAPFASMARTELGRSLTVQNIEGEVDYLKRADRAPFERPYGLAWLLQLAAELRSWNDPQAREWAGALRPLETEAAARIKSWVPKLHYPIRVGEHDQTAFSFGLIWDWAGVAGDTEMRGILADAARRFYLNDRNCPIDYEPSGEDFLSPCLAEADFMRRVLGPAEFAGWLANFLPGIGTASPKWLQPGMVTDRADPKLAHIDGLNLSRAWMLEGIAHGLKPDDHRVPVLLAIAARHRDAALPAVTGEHYEGGHWLGTYAVYLTSGAGIRH
;
A
#
# COMPACT_ATOMS: atom_id res chain seq x y z
N MET A 1 -82.00 -23.96 16.56
CA MET A 1 -82.26 -24.47 15.24
C MET A 1 -81.17 -23.89 14.27
N ARG A 2 -80.20 -24.70 13.91
CA ARG A 2 -79.11 -24.30 13.05
C ARG A 2 -79.25 -24.98 11.71
N ARG A 3 -79.38 -24.25 10.62
CA ARG A 3 -79.37 -24.79 9.24
C ARG A 3 -77.93 -24.76 8.72
N ALA A 4 -77.38 -25.87 8.33
CA ALA A 4 -76.15 -26.06 7.61
C ALA A 4 -76.35 -25.83 6.11
N ILE A 5 -75.53 -25.02 5.47
CA ILE A 5 -75.51 -24.87 4.01
C ILE A 5 -74.23 -25.56 3.53
N HIS A 6 -74.43 -26.57 2.66
CA HIS A 6 -73.37 -27.26 1.94
C HIS A 6 -73.06 -26.47 0.67
N LEU A 7 -71.80 -26.06 0.52
CA LEU A 7 -71.28 -25.63 -0.77
C LEU A 7 -70.35 -26.69 -1.33
N ALA A 8 -70.69 -27.20 -2.50
CA ALA A 8 -69.87 -28.10 -3.28
C ALA A 8 -68.83 -27.26 -4.05
N GLY A 9 -67.54 -27.48 -3.81
CA GLY A 9 -66.47 -26.90 -4.57
C GLY A 9 -65.95 -27.79 -5.68
N VAL A 10 -65.96 -27.30 -6.90
CA VAL A 10 -65.46 -27.99 -8.10
C VAL A 10 -63.92 -27.71 -8.12
N LEU A 11 -63.09 -28.77 -8.06
CA LEU A 11 -61.65 -28.67 -8.28
C LEU A 11 -61.39 -28.72 -9.80
N LEU A 12 -60.89 -27.60 -10.35
CA LEU A 12 -60.22 -27.56 -11.66
C LEU A 12 -58.73 -27.85 -11.45
N THR A 13 -58.24 -28.96 -11.95
CA THR A 13 -56.81 -29.26 -12.03
C THR A 13 -56.25 -28.64 -13.29
N VAL A 14 -55.41 -27.60 -13.13
CA VAL A 14 -54.62 -27.02 -14.22
C VAL A 14 -53.23 -27.68 -14.15
N SER A 15 -52.92 -28.47 -15.18
CA SER A 15 -51.59 -29.05 -15.38
C SER A 15 -50.67 -28.00 -16.02
N VAL A 16 -49.64 -27.53 -15.30
CA VAL A 16 -48.58 -26.66 -15.84
C VAL A 16 -47.42 -27.57 -16.23
N PRO A 17 -46.89 -27.47 -17.45
CA PRO A 17 -45.68 -28.23 -17.80
C PRO A 17 -44.47 -27.63 -17.09
N MET A 18 -43.73 -28.47 -16.39
CA MET A 18 -42.48 -28.17 -15.71
C MET A 18 -41.37 -28.00 -16.75
N GLY A 19 -41.11 -26.75 -17.13
CA GLY A 19 -39.94 -26.37 -17.94
C GLY A 19 -38.67 -26.52 -17.11
N MET A 20 -37.78 -27.41 -17.52
CA MET A 20 -36.41 -27.51 -16.98
C MET A 20 -35.66 -26.24 -17.27
N ILE A 21 -35.46 -25.37 -16.27
CA ILE A 21 -34.49 -24.28 -16.33
C ILE A 21 -33.13 -24.90 -15.99
N MET A 22 -32.32 -25.14 -17.01
CA MET A 22 -30.88 -25.41 -16.82
C MET A 22 -30.19 -24.13 -16.33
N ASN A 23 -29.96 -24.04 -15.03
CA ASN A 23 -29.02 -23.05 -14.47
C ASN A 23 -27.61 -23.44 -14.92
N GLY A 24 -27.14 -22.81 -16.00
CA GLY A 24 -25.74 -22.76 -16.35
C GLY A 24 -24.99 -21.94 -15.32
N ALA A 25 -24.51 -22.57 -14.25
CA ALA A 25 -23.45 -21.98 -13.43
C ALA A 25 -22.21 -21.89 -14.30
N GLY A 26 -21.95 -20.71 -14.87
CA GLY A 26 -20.70 -20.40 -15.52
C GLY A 26 -19.58 -20.55 -14.47
N ALA A 27 -18.81 -21.63 -14.57
CA ALA A 27 -17.58 -21.79 -13.83
C ALA A 27 -16.64 -20.64 -14.24
N ILE A 28 -16.40 -19.70 -13.34
CA ILE A 28 -15.33 -18.71 -13.49
C ILE A 28 -14.05 -19.53 -13.51
N ALA A 29 -13.42 -19.65 -14.68
CA ALA A 29 -12.15 -20.31 -14.84
C ALA A 29 -11.11 -19.56 -13.97
N ALA A 30 -10.49 -20.27 -13.04
CA ALA A 30 -9.37 -19.75 -12.28
C ALA A 30 -8.26 -19.32 -13.25
N PRO A 31 -7.62 -18.14 -13.07
CA PRO A 31 -6.52 -17.72 -13.91
C PRO A 31 -5.39 -18.75 -13.83
N SER A 32 -4.88 -19.16 -14.97
CA SER A 32 -3.77 -20.12 -15.07
C SER A 32 -2.55 -19.56 -14.37
N PRO A 33 -1.78 -20.37 -13.59
CA PRO A 33 -0.51 -19.95 -13.00
C PRO A 33 0.46 -19.57 -14.13
N GLY A 34 0.85 -18.31 -14.19
CA GLY A 34 1.82 -17.83 -15.21
C GLY A 34 1.28 -16.75 -16.15
N THR A 35 0.05 -16.31 -16.03
CA THR A 35 -0.40 -15.13 -16.78
C THR A 35 0.37 -13.90 -16.27
N PRO A 36 1.10 -13.15 -17.14
CA PRO A 36 1.68 -11.87 -16.74
C PRO A 36 0.56 -11.03 -16.13
N ALA A 37 0.80 -10.42 -14.96
CA ALA A 37 -0.18 -9.47 -14.42
C ALA A 37 -0.56 -8.53 -15.56
N ALA A 38 -1.85 -8.38 -15.80
CA ALA A 38 -2.36 -7.53 -16.85
C ALA A 38 -1.65 -6.18 -16.76
N ALA A 39 -1.13 -5.70 -17.89
CA ALA A 39 -0.50 -4.38 -17.95
C ALA A 39 -1.49 -3.37 -17.33
N MET A 40 -0.98 -2.46 -16.49
CA MET A 40 -1.82 -1.43 -15.86
C MET A 40 -2.64 -0.71 -16.95
N ASP A 41 -3.93 -0.60 -16.73
CA ASP A 41 -4.82 0.11 -17.65
C ASP A 41 -4.37 1.57 -17.82
N PRO A 42 -4.12 2.05 -19.07
CA PRO A 42 -3.66 3.41 -19.31
C PRO A 42 -4.62 4.49 -18.80
N ALA A 43 -5.93 4.25 -18.80
CA ALA A 43 -6.91 5.21 -18.28
C ALA A 43 -6.83 5.28 -16.74
N ALA A 44 -6.67 4.15 -16.06
CA ALA A 44 -6.44 4.12 -14.63
C ALA A 44 -5.11 4.81 -14.27
N ALA A 45 -4.02 4.55 -15.02
CA ALA A 45 -2.74 5.21 -14.80
C ALA A 45 -2.84 6.73 -14.95
N ALA A 46 -3.53 7.22 -15.98
CA ALA A 46 -3.76 8.65 -16.20
C ALA A 46 -4.57 9.28 -15.04
N ARG A 47 -5.59 8.57 -14.55
CA ARG A 47 -6.38 9.02 -13.40
C ARG A 47 -5.51 9.12 -12.15
N PHE A 48 -4.72 8.10 -11.83
CA PHE A 48 -3.85 8.11 -10.65
C PHE A 48 -2.74 9.17 -10.75
N ALA A 49 -2.12 9.33 -11.92
CA ALA A 49 -1.17 10.42 -12.15
C ALA A 49 -1.82 11.79 -11.95
N GLY A 50 -3.07 11.98 -12.41
CA GLY A 50 -3.83 13.21 -12.24
C GLY A 50 -4.08 13.57 -10.77
N LEU A 51 -4.27 12.58 -9.89
CA LEU A 51 -4.43 12.82 -8.45
C LEU A 51 -3.16 13.42 -7.84
N ALA A 52 -1.99 12.83 -8.10
CA ALA A 52 -0.71 13.34 -7.62
C ALA A 52 -0.39 14.71 -8.24
N LEU A 53 -0.51 14.87 -9.54
CA LEU A 53 -0.25 16.14 -10.23
C LEU A 53 -1.10 17.30 -9.70
N LYS A 54 -2.30 17.01 -9.20
CA LYS A 54 -3.19 18.02 -8.63
C LYS A 54 -2.73 18.53 -7.27
N CYS A 55 -2.01 17.70 -6.49
CA CYS A 55 -1.68 18.04 -5.10
C CYS A 55 -0.20 18.29 -4.81
N LEU A 56 0.75 17.82 -5.64
CA LEU A 56 2.20 17.91 -5.35
C LEU A 56 2.68 19.31 -4.93
N HIS A 57 2.11 20.35 -5.51
CA HIS A 57 2.46 21.74 -5.18
C HIS A 57 1.27 22.54 -4.64
N ALA A 58 0.20 21.84 -4.22
CA ALA A 58 -0.91 22.46 -3.49
C ALA A 58 -0.52 22.53 -2.01
N GLU A 59 -0.06 23.68 -1.56
CA GLU A 59 0.44 23.87 -0.20
C GLU A 59 -0.63 23.65 0.87
N TYR A 60 -1.89 23.95 0.56
CA TYR A 60 -3.00 23.85 1.52
C TYR A 60 -4.19 23.08 0.94
N PRO A 61 -4.95 22.33 1.79
CA PRO A 61 -4.74 22.13 3.24
C PRO A 61 -3.47 21.36 3.54
N ASN A 62 -2.83 21.58 4.72
CA ASN A 62 -1.58 20.95 5.09
C ASN A 62 -1.54 20.58 6.57
N HIS A 63 -0.90 19.46 6.88
CA HIS A 63 -0.68 18.96 8.22
C HIS A 63 0.83 18.89 8.51
N ILE A 64 1.35 19.88 9.24
CA ILE A 64 2.74 19.89 9.71
C ILE A 64 2.84 19.05 10.97
N SER A 65 3.74 18.07 10.97
CA SER A 65 3.87 17.09 12.06
C SER A 65 5.25 17.21 12.73
N HIS A 66 5.46 18.31 13.49
CA HIS A 66 6.65 18.47 14.31
C HIS A 66 6.39 19.22 15.63
N THR A 67 7.30 19.05 16.61
CA THR A 67 7.29 19.83 17.83
C THR A 67 7.87 21.22 17.56
N LEU A 68 7.23 22.27 18.07
CA LEU A 68 7.74 23.62 18.00
C LEU A 68 8.63 23.90 19.23
N ASP A 69 9.87 24.30 19.02
CA ASP A 69 10.78 24.76 20.07
C ASP A 69 10.67 26.28 20.32
N GLY A 70 9.98 26.99 19.40
CA GLY A 70 9.71 28.41 19.50
C GLY A 70 8.95 28.94 18.29
N ASP A 71 8.61 30.23 18.32
CA ASP A 71 7.82 30.89 17.27
C ASP A 71 8.45 30.78 15.87
N ALA A 72 9.76 30.70 15.79
CA ALA A 72 10.49 30.55 14.53
C ALA A 72 10.25 29.20 13.83
N ASP A 73 9.74 28.20 14.54
CA ASP A 73 9.39 26.90 13.98
C ASP A 73 8.01 26.87 13.29
N ALA A 74 7.19 27.88 13.55
CA ALA A 74 5.87 28.03 12.93
C ALA A 74 5.99 28.68 11.54
N GLN A 75 6.58 27.97 10.60
CA GLN A 75 6.79 28.45 9.22
C GLN A 75 5.81 27.77 8.25
N PRO A 76 5.52 28.40 7.09
CA PRO A 76 4.75 27.76 6.02
C PRO A 76 5.37 26.45 5.55
N PRO A 77 4.57 25.47 5.09
CA PRO A 77 5.06 24.17 4.62
C PRO A 77 6.21 24.25 3.62
N HIS A 78 6.11 25.09 2.57
CA HIS A 78 7.16 25.23 1.54
C HIS A 78 8.48 25.80 2.06
N VAL A 79 8.46 26.49 3.19
CA VAL A 79 9.68 27.01 3.85
C VAL A 79 10.35 25.91 4.66
N LEU A 80 9.56 25.08 5.33
CA LEU A 80 10.05 23.97 6.14
C LEU A 80 10.55 22.81 5.26
N ASN A 81 9.78 22.45 4.24
CA ASN A 81 10.00 21.29 3.39
C ASN A 81 9.91 21.69 1.90
N PRO A 82 10.95 22.32 1.33
CA PRO A 82 10.84 22.95 0.02
C PRO A 82 10.71 21.97 -1.16
N ALA A 83 11.02 20.69 -0.96
CA ALA A 83 10.80 19.65 -1.96
C ALA A 83 9.44 18.95 -1.81
N PHE A 84 8.94 18.80 -0.57
CA PHE A 84 7.79 17.94 -0.26
C PHE A 84 6.80 18.67 0.66
N TYR A 85 6.10 19.68 0.14
CA TYR A 85 5.19 20.54 0.89
C TYR A 85 3.73 20.42 0.49
N GLY A 86 3.43 19.64 -0.55
CA GLY A 86 2.07 19.47 -1.07
C GLY A 86 1.33 18.27 -0.50
N CYS A 87 0.28 17.87 -1.19
CA CYS A 87 -0.50 16.66 -0.90
C CYS A 87 -0.86 16.45 0.57
N TYR A 88 -1.22 17.51 1.30
CA TYR A 88 -1.64 17.50 2.70
C TYR A 88 -0.51 17.36 3.73
N ASP A 89 0.44 16.45 3.54
CA ASP A 89 1.57 16.22 4.44
C ASP A 89 2.81 15.72 3.71
N TRP A 90 3.94 15.71 4.41
CA TRP A 90 5.23 15.39 3.85
C TRP A 90 5.29 13.99 3.20
N HIS A 91 4.80 12.97 3.91
CA HIS A 91 4.88 11.60 3.38
C HIS A 91 3.93 11.37 2.21
N SER A 92 2.75 12.00 2.19
CA SER A 92 1.83 11.90 1.07
C SER A 92 2.41 12.56 -0.19
N ASP A 93 3.14 13.66 -0.02
CA ASP A 93 3.85 14.30 -1.13
C ASP A 93 5.01 13.42 -1.63
N VAL A 94 5.82 12.86 -0.74
CA VAL A 94 6.90 11.93 -1.10
C VAL A 94 6.39 10.74 -1.89
N HIS A 95 5.33 10.08 -1.43
CA HIS A 95 4.83 8.92 -2.16
C HIS A 95 3.99 9.30 -3.39
N GLY A 96 3.48 10.52 -3.49
CA GLY A 96 2.95 11.11 -4.71
C GLY A 96 4.04 11.29 -5.77
N HIS A 97 5.24 11.74 -5.36
CA HIS A 97 6.42 11.77 -6.23
C HIS A 97 6.81 10.36 -6.70
N TRP A 98 6.85 9.37 -5.79
CA TRP A 98 7.09 7.98 -6.16
C TRP A 98 6.09 7.48 -7.21
N LEU A 99 4.80 7.76 -7.02
CA LEU A 99 3.74 7.40 -7.97
C LEU A 99 4.05 7.95 -9.37
N LEU A 100 4.39 9.24 -9.46
CA LEU A 100 4.67 9.88 -10.77
C LEU A 100 5.95 9.32 -11.40
N VAL A 101 7.01 9.09 -10.62
CA VAL A 101 8.25 8.45 -11.12
C VAL A 101 7.92 7.05 -11.65
N ARG A 102 7.20 6.25 -10.88
CA ARG A 102 6.81 4.88 -11.25
C ARG A 102 6.01 4.84 -12.54
N LEU A 103 4.94 5.65 -12.63
CA LEU A 103 4.09 5.68 -13.80
C LEU A 103 4.80 6.21 -15.04
N THR A 104 5.63 7.26 -14.89
CA THR A 104 6.39 7.83 -16.02
C THR A 104 7.45 6.86 -16.52
N ARG A 105 8.08 6.08 -15.64
CA ARG A 105 9.01 5.01 -16.01
C ARG A 105 8.31 3.90 -16.79
N LEU A 106 7.15 3.46 -16.31
CA LEU A 106 6.41 2.35 -16.93
C LEU A 106 5.71 2.77 -18.24
N MET A 107 5.27 4.03 -18.32
CA MET A 107 4.49 4.58 -19.45
C MET A 107 5.09 5.92 -19.95
N PRO A 108 6.33 5.93 -20.48
CA PRO A 108 7.03 7.17 -20.81
C PRO A 108 6.38 7.98 -21.95
N LYS A 109 5.46 7.39 -22.70
CA LYS A 109 4.69 8.03 -23.78
C LYS A 109 3.26 8.39 -23.39
N ALA A 110 2.87 8.18 -22.11
CA ALA A 110 1.53 8.53 -21.66
C ALA A 110 1.33 10.06 -21.66
N PRO A 111 0.10 10.55 -21.87
CA PRO A 111 -0.20 11.98 -21.93
C PRO A 111 0.25 12.77 -20.69
N PHE A 112 0.24 12.14 -19.51
CA PHE A 112 0.68 12.75 -18.26
C PHE A 112 2.21 12.82 -18.09
N ALA A 113 2.99 12.04 -18.85
CA ALA A 113 4.41 11.86 -18.59
C ALA A 113 5.25 13.15 -18.70
N SER A 114 4.92 14.02 -19.66
CA SER A 114 5.61 15.32 -19.80
C SER A 114 5.36 16.24 -18.62
N MET A 115 4.10 16.34 -18.18
CA MET A 115 3.74 17.15 -17.01
C MET A 115 4.36 16.58 -15.74
N ALA A 116 4.31 15.26 -15.54
CA ALA A 116 4.95 14.61 -14.42
C ALA A 116 6.44 14.92 -14.34
N ARG A 117 7.17 14.87 -15.47
CA ARG A 117 8.59 15.25 -15.51
C ARG A 117 8.83 16.71 -15.13
N THR A 118 7.96 17.62 -15.56
CA THR A 118 8.06 19.03 -15.19
C THR A 118 7.87 19.23 -13.70
N GLU A 119 6.83 18.64 -13.11
CA GLU A 119 6.53 18.83 -11.69
C GLU A 119 7.57 18.15 -10.80
N LEU A 120 8.03 16.94 -11.14
CA LEU A 120 9.13 16.27 -10.45
C LEU A 120 10.43 17.10 -10.49
N GLY A 121 10.72 17.74 -11.63
CA GLY A 121 11.90 18.61 -11.77
C GLY A 121 11.84 19.90 -10.95
N ARG A 122 10.64 20.37 -10.59
CA ARG A 122 10.47 21.52 -9.67
C ARG A 122 10.82 21.16 -8.22
N SER A 123 10.51 19.97 -7.79
CA SER A 123 10.76 19.49 -6.43
C SER A 123 12.19 18.96 -6.25
N LEU A 124 12.64 18.08 -7.17
CA LEU A 124 13.88 17.31 -7.02
C LEU A 124 15.11 18.11 -7.50
N THR A 125 15.28 19.30 -6.96
CA THR A 125 16.46 20.17 -7.19
C THR A 125 17.45 20.01 -6.04
N VAL A 126 18.74 20.29 -6.31
CA VAL A 126 19.78 20.27 -5.26
C VAL A 126 19.40 21.19 -4.11
N GLN A 127 18.96 22.43 -4.42
CA GLN A 127 18.60 23.43 -3.42
C GLN A 127 17.45 22.99 -2.52
N ASN A 128 16.38 22.45 -3.09
CA ASN A 128 15.23 21.99 -2.29
C ASN A 128 15.63 20.81 -1.40
N ILE A 129 16.39 19.87 -1.93
CA ILE A 129 16.85 18.69 -1.16
C ILE A 129 17.83 19.08 -0.05
N GLU A 130 18.68 20.09 -0.24
CA GLU A 130 19.51 20.64 0.84
C GLU A 130 18.64 21.20 1.97
N GLY A 131 17.57 21.93 1.66
CA GLY A 131 16.59 22.40 2.66
C GLY A 131 15.93 21.27 3.42
N GLU A 132 15.54 20.18 2.75
CA GLU A 132 14.99 18.98 3.41
C GLU A 132 16.01 18.32 4.35
N VAL A 133 17.27 18.23 3.93
CA VAL A 133 18.35 17.67 4.75
C VAL A 133 18.61 18.53 6.00
N ASP A 134 18.62 19.85 5.84
CA ASP A 134 18.80 20.77 6.96
C ASP A 134 17.65 20.67 7.96
N TYR A 135 16.41 20.54 7.45
CA TYR A 135 15.24 20.30 8.29
C TYR A 135 15.35 18.96 9.04
N LEU A 136 15.67 17.88 8.35
CA LEU A 136 15.80 16.56 8.98
C LEU A 136 16.93 16.56 10.05
N LYS A 137 18.05 17.20 9.82
CA LYS A 137 19.22 17.18 10.73
C LYS A 137 19.00 17.89 12.06
N ARG A 138 17.94 18.65 12.21
CA ARG A 138 17.61 19.27 13.51
C ARG A 138 17.37 18.21 14.57
N ALA A 139 17.86 18.43 15.77
CA ALA A 139 17.77 17.48 16.87
C ALA A 139 16.31 17.18 17.30
N ASP A 140 15.47 18.20 17.25
CA ASP A 140 14.03 18.17 17.57
C ASP A 140 13.20 17.43 16.48
N ARG A 141 13.79 17.10 15.33
CA ARG A 141 13.16 16.35 14.23
C ARG A 141 13.50 14.86 14.22
N ALA A 142 14.13 14.33 15.27
CA ALA A 142 14.52 12.92 15.32
C ALA A 142 13.36 11.90 15.08
N PRO A 143 12.13 12.10 15.57
CA PRO A 143 10.99 11.21 15.29
C PRO A 143 10.26 11.53 13.96
N PHE A 144 10.58 12.64 13.28
CA PHE A 144 9.85 13.09 12.09
C PHE A 144 9.80 12.00 11.03
N GLU A 145 8.58 11.70 10.59
CA GLU A 145 8.26 10.73 9.50
C GLU A 145 8.79 9.30 9.69
N ARG A 146 9.16 8.94 10.89
CA ARG A 146 9.73 7.64 11.20
C ARG A 146 8.67 6.66 11.72
N PRO A 147 8.46 5.49 11.09
CA PRO A 147 9.26 4.99 9.94
C PRO A 147 8.63 5.23 8.55
N TYR A 148 7.32 5.51 8.44
CA TYR A 148 6.52 5.42 7.22
C TYR A 148 7.01 6.37 6.11
N GLY A 149 7.09 7.65 6.40
CA GLY A 149 7.51 8.65 5.40
C GLY A 149 8.95 8.43 4.94
N LEU A 150 9.87 8.08 5.87
CA LEU A 150 11.25 7.76 5.50
C LEU A 150 11.33 6.49 4.64
N ALA A 151 10.45 5.50 4.87
CA ALA A 151 10.38 4.30 4.05
C ALA A 151 9.91 4.62 2.62
N TRP A 152 8.92 5.49 2.46
CA TRP A 152 8.48 5.95 1.14
C TRP A 152 9.52 6.80 0.42
N LEU A 153 10.28 7.64 1.15
CA LEU A 153 11.41 8.37 0.56
C LEU A 153 12.47 7.41 0.00
N LEU A 154 12.82 6.39 0.76
CA LEU A 154 13.75 5.35 0.30
C LEU A 154 13.19 4.57 -0.90
N GLN A 155 11.88 4.33 -0.93
CA GLN A 155 11.21 3.70 -2.07
C GLN A 155 11.23 4.60 -3.32
N LEU A 156 11.07 5.93 -3.16
CA LEU A 156 11.26 6.90 -4.24
C LEU A 156 12.70 6.85 -4.79
N ALA A 157 13.69 6.81 -3.91
CA ALA A 157 15.09 6.70 -4.30
C ALA A 157 15.36 5.39 -5.06
N ALA A 158 14.79 4.26 -4.62
CA ALA A 158 14.90 2.98 -5.32
C ALA A 158 14.30 3.02 -6.73
N GLU A 159 13.14 3.66 -6.90
CA GLU A 159 12.47 3.79 -8.19
C GLU A 159 13.31 4.62 -9.17
N LEU A 160 13.89 5.75 -8.71
CA LEU A 160 14.78 6.59 -9.50
C LEU A 160 16.08 5.86 -9.90
N ARG A 161 16.69 5.11 -8.97
CA ARG A 161 17.90 4.30 -9.24
C ARG A 161 17.63 3.21 -10.29
N SER A 162 16.42 2.65 -10.29
CA SER A 162 16.01 1.59 -11.21
C SER A 162 15.62 2.11 -12.60
N TRP A 163 15.60 3.42 -12.79
CA TRP A 163 15.16 4.04 -14.05
C TRP A 163 16.36 4.46 -14.92
N ASN A 164 16.60 3.74 -16.01
CA ASN A 164 17.66 4.08 -16.95
C ASN A 164 17.26 5.26 -17.86
N ASP A 165 17.24 6.45 -17.29
CA ASP A 165 16.86 7.71 -17.93
C ASP A 165 17.80 8.83 -17.46
N PRO A 166 18.27 9.75 -18.33
CA PRO A 166 19.18 10.83 -17.94
C PRO A 166 18.61 11.73 -16.84
N GLN A 167 17.35 12.13 -16.95
CA GLN A 167 16.69 13.01 -15.98
C GLN A 167 16.48 12.29 -14.63
N ALA A 168 16.12 11.00 -14.68
CA ALA A 168 16.01 10.21 -13.44
C ALA A 168 17.35 10.09 -12.71
N ARG A 169 18.47 9.96 -13.43
CA ARG A 169 19.82 9.98 -12.83
C ARG A 169 20.17 11.33 -12.19
N GLU A 170 19.76 12.43 -12.81
CA GLU A 170 19.92 13.77 -12.24
C GLU A 170 19.14 13.91 -10.93
N TRP A 171 17.86 13.53 -10.92
CA TRP A 171 17.02 13.54 -9.74
C TRP A 171 17.53 12.60 -8.64
N ALA A 172 17.98 11.39 -8.99
CA ALA A 172 18.62 10.48 -8.04
C ALA A 172 19.89 11.09 -7.42
N GLY A 173 20.66 11.83 -8.22
CA GLY A 173 21.84 12.56 -7.76
C GLY A 173 21.49 13.68 -6.78
N ALA A 174 20.45 14.46 -7.09
CA ALA A 174 19.94 15.52 -6.20
C ALA A 174 19.38 14.94 -4.89
N LEU A 175 18.57 13.85 -4.97
CA LEU A 175 17.94 13.23 -3.81
C LEU A 175 18.91 12.52 -2.86
N ARG A 176 20.10 12.15 -3.33
CA ARG A 176 21.06 11.31 -2.59
C ARG A 176 21.41 11.80 -1.18
N PRO A 177 21.63 13.10 -0.89
CA PRO A 177 21.92 13.54 0.48
C PRO A 177 20.77 13.24 1.44
N LEU A 178 19.52 13.43 1.00
CA LEU A 178 18.32 13.15 1.80
C LEU A 178 18.10 11.64 1.98
N GLU A 179 18.30 10.84 0.93
CA GLU A 179 18.32 9.38 0.98
C GLU A 179 19.31 8.86 2.01
N THR A 180 20.52 9.45 2.04
CA THR A 180 21.59 9.07 2.98
C THR A 180 21.18 9.39 4.42
N GLU A 181 20.62 10.56 4.68
CA GLU A 181 20.15 10.96 6.01
C GLU A 181 19.00 10.07 6.50
N ALA A 182 18.01 9.79 5.63
CA ALA A 182 16.90 8.89 5.96
C ALA A 182 17.39 7.49 6.30
N ALA A 183 18.31 6.94 5.51
CA ALA A 183 18.89 5.61 5.77
C ALA A 183 19.68 5.60 7.09
N ALA A 184 20.47 6.64 7.39
CA ALA A 184 21.23 6.74 8.64
C ALA A 184 20.30 6.77 9.86
N ARG A 185 19.18 7.49 9.79
CA ARG A 185 18.16 7.51 10.85
C ARG A 185 17.56 6.15 11.12
N ILE A 186 17.16 5.44 10.07
CA ILE A 186 16.61 4.08 10.20
C ILE A 186 17.65 3.13 10.80
N LYS A 187 18.90 3.14 10.30
CA LYS A 187 19.99 2.32 10.82
C LYS A 187 20.27 2.59 12.31
N SER A 188 20.20 3.86 12.73
CA SER A 188 20.37 4.24 14.13
C SER A 188 19.18 3.89 15.02
N TRP A 189 17.97 3.83 14.48
CA TRP A 189 16.75 3.62 15.24
C TRP A 189 16.38 2.16 15.43
N VAL A 190 16.42 1.33 14.37
CA VAL A 190 15.94 -0.06 14.40
C VAL A 190 16.65 -0.90 15.48
N PRO A 191 17.98 -0.79 15.70
CA PRO A 191 18.64 -1.53 16.78
C PRO A 191 18.20 -1.15 18.19
N LYS A 192 17.64 0.06 18.39
CA LYS A 192 17.15 0.55 19.69
C LYS A 192 15.76 0.02 20.03
N LEU A 193 15.01 -0.50 19.05
CA LEU A 193 13.70 -1.06 19.28
C LEU A 193 13.81 -2.38 20.06
N HIS A 194 13.13 -2.45 21.19
CA HIS A 194 12.97 -3.70 21.94
C HIS A 194 11.73 -4.48 21.47
N TYR A 195 10.71 -3.76 21.04
CA TYR A 195 9.46 -4.32 20.51
C TYR A 195 9.14 -3.75 19.13
N PRO A 196 8.51 -4.52 18.24
CA PRO A 196 7.96 -3.98 17.00
C PRO A 196 6.68 -3.19 17.27
N ILE A 197 6.34 -2.28 16.38
CA ILE A 197 5.09 -1.53 16.42
C ILE A 197 4.10 -2.21 15.49
N ARG A 198 2.98 -2.72 16.05
CA ARG A 198 1.96 -3.51 15.35
C ARG A 198 0.62 -2.77 15.28
N VAL A 199 0.63 -1.57 14.72
CA VAL A 199 -0.57 -0.77 14.48
C VAL A 199 -0.93 -0.79 13.00
N GLY A 200 -2.17 -0.46 12.65
CA GLY A 200 -2.61 -0.39 11.25
C GLY A 200 -2.35 0.96 10.58
N GLU A 201 -1.46 1.78 11.16
CA GLU A 201 -1.17 3.15 10.74
C GLU A 201 0.33 3.39 10.51
N HIS A 202 0.72 4.69 10.39
CA HIS A 202 2.06 5.16 9.97
C HIS A 202 3.22 4.61 10.81
N ASP A 203 3.02 4.37 12.10
CA ASP A 203 4.08 3.86 12.98
C ASP A 203 4.43 2.38 12.75
N GLN A 204 3.68 1.66 11.94
CA GLN A 204 3.80 0.23 11.70
C GLN A 204 5.18 -0.14 11.14
N THR A 205 5.89 -1.02 11.87
CA THR A 205 7.27 -1.37 11.52
C THR A 205 7.39 -2.32 10.34
N ALA A 206 6.59 -3.38 10.28
CA ALA A 206 6.78 -4.44 9.27
C ALA A 206 6.54 -3.95 7.84
N PHE A 207 5.52 -3.12 7.60
CA PHE A 207 5.28 -2.50 6.29
C PHE A 207 6.48 -1.64 5.87
N SER A 208 6.89 -0.72 6.75
CA SER A 208 8.00 0.19 6.47
C SER A 208 9.31 -0.56 6.24
N PHE A 209 9.56 -1.62 7.02
CA PHE A 209 10.74 -2.48 6.82
C PHE A 209 10.70 -3.21 5.48
N GLY A 210 9.51 -3.57 4.98
CA GLY A 210 9.34 -4.14 3.64
C GLY A 210 9.82 -3.18 2.54
N LEU A 211 9.37 -1.91 2.56
CA LEU A 211 9.80 -0.89 1.62
C LEU A 211 11.32 -0.62 1.70
N ILE A 212 11.84 -0.51 2.94
CA ILE A 212 13.26 -0.26 3.16
C ILE A 212 14.12 -1.46 2.72
N TRP A 213 13.63 -2.68 2.90
CA TRP A 213 14.29 -3.89 2.42
C TRP A 213 14.43 -3.91 0.89
N ASP A 214 13.36 -3.53 0.20
CA ASP A 214 13.34 -3.44 -1.26
C ASP A 214 14.33 -2.37 -1.75
N TRP A 215 14.31 -1.18 -1.13
CA TRP A 215 15.30 -0.13 -1.39
C TRP A 215 16.73 -0.60 -1.15
N ALA A 216 17.01 -1.24 -0.02
CA ALA A 216 18.36 -1.69 0.34
C ALA A 216 18.92 -2.68 -0.67
N GLY A 217 18.04 -3.48 -1.30
CA GLY A 217 18.41 -4.36 -2.42
C GLY A 217 18.85 -3.58 -3.66
N VAL A 218 18.09 -2.58 -4.05
CA VAL A 218 18.39 -1.74 -5.22
C VAL A 218 19.63 -0.85 -4.98
N ALA A 219 19.77 -0.30 -3.77
CA ALA A 219 20.90 0.54 -3.39
C ALA A 219 22.20 -0.26 -3.12
N GLY A 220 22.11 -1.58 -2.94
CA GLY A 220 23.25 -2.42 -2.54
C GLY A 220 23.65 -2.20 -1.08
N ASP A 221 22.73 -1.71 -0.22
CA ASP A 221 23.01 -1.43 1.19
C ASP A 221 22.90 -2.72 2.03
N THR A 222 24.01 -3.46 2.09
CA THR A 222 24.10 -4.73 2.82
C THR A 222 24.00 -4.56 4.34
N GLU A 223 24.43 -3.42 4.88
CA GLU A 223 24.29 -3.11 6.31
C GLU A 223 22.82 -2.96 6.69
N MET A 224 22.04 -2.18 5.94
CA MET A 224 20.60 -2.04 6.17
C MET A 224 19.90 -3.40 6.08
N ARG A 225 20.23 -4.21 5.07
CA ARG A 225 19.68 -5.57 4.97
C ARG A 225 20.02 -6.43 6.18
N GLY A 226 21.23 -6.34 6.71
CA GLY A 226 21.62 -7.05 7.94
C GLY A 226 20.78 -6.60 9.13
N ILE A 227 20.66 -5.30 9.36
CA ILE A 227 19.86 -4.71 10.46
C ILE A 227 18.39 -5.17 10.37
N LEU A 228 17.80 -5.14 9.17
CA LEU A 228 16.40 -5.55 8.98
C LEU A 228 16.21 -7.07 9.11
N ALA A 229 17.15 -7.88 8.65
CA ALA A 229 17.11 -9.33 8.83
C ALA A 229 17.17 -9.72 10.32
N ASP A 230 18.05 -9.07 11.07
CA ASP A 230 18.17 -9.26 12.52
C ASP A 230 16.88 -8.82 13.25
N ALA A 231 16.30 -7.67 12.83
CA ALA A 231 15.03 -7.19 13.37
C ALA A 231 13.88 -8.17 13.07
N ALA A 232 13.78 -8.68 11.83
CA ALA A 232 12.78 -9.67 11.44
C ALA A 232 12.84 -10.92 12.32
N ARG A 233 14.04 -11.47 12.52
CA ARG A 233 14.23 -12.66 13.34
C ARG A 233 13.93 -12.40 14.81
N ARG A 234 14.34 -11.25 15.34
CA ARG A 234 14.13 -10.88 16.74
C ARG A 234 12.68 -10.59 17.06
N PHE A 235 11.95 -9.93 16.15
CA PHE A 235 10.59 -9.46 16.39
C PHE A 235 9.52 -10.46 15.98
N TYR A 236 9.72 -11.15 14.84
CA TYR A 236 8.63 -11.84 14.15
C TYR A 236 8.82 -13.34 13.99
N LEU A 237 10.05 -13.86 14.08
CA LEU A 237 10.28 -15.28 13.78
C LEU A 237 9.51 -16.24 14.70
N ASN A 238 9.26 -15.81 15.95
CA ASN A 238 8.57 -16.62 16.96
C ASN A 238 7.06 -16.31 17.06
N ASP A 239 6.53 -15.37 16.27
CA ASP A 239 5.12 -15.02 16.30
C ASP A 239 4.26 -16.15 15.76
N ARG A 240 3.10 -16.36 16.42
CA ARG A 240 2.14 -17.41 16.14
C ARG A 240 0.72 -16.90 16.30
N ASN A 241 -0.21 -17.45 15.53
CA ASN A 241 -1.64 -17.19 15.67
C ASN A 241 -1.98 -15.69 15.69
N CYS A 242 -1.50 -14.93 14.68
CA CYS A 242 -1.79 -13.51 14.60
C CYS A 242 -3.32 -13.27 14.61
N PRO A 243 -3.82 -12.39 15.51
CA PRO A 243 -5.25 -12.22 15.73
C PRO A 243 -5.90 -11.37 14.60
N ILE A 244 -5.83 -11.84 13.35
CA ILE A 244 -6.32 -11.13 12.16
C ILE A 244 -7.83 -10.82 12.22
N ASP A 245 -8.58 -11.56 13.04
CA ASP A 245 -10.01 -11.32 13.25
C ASP A 245 -10.31 -10.04 14.04
N TYR A 246 -9.29 -9.44 14.68
CA TYR A 246 -9.38 -8.12 15.32
C TYR A 246 -9.10 -6.96 14.35
N GLU A 247 -8.71 -7.27 13.12
CA GLU A 247 -8.49 -6.28 12.08
C GLU A 247 -9.74 -6.07 11.18
N PRO A 248 -10.03 -4.82 10.80
CA PRO A 248 -9.27 -3.62 11.14
C PRO A 248 -9.61 -3.08 12.54
N SER A 249 -8.67 -2.39 13.17
CA SER A 249 -9.00 -1.33 14.12
C SER A 249 -9.65 -0.17 13.36
N GLY A 250 -10.49 0.63 13.99
CA GLY A 250 -11.46 1.52 13.32
C GLY A 250 -10.98 2.36 12.13
N GLU A 251 -9.70 2.75 12.09
CA GLU A 251 -9.12 3.68 11.12
C GLU A 251 -7.87 3.14 10.42
N ASP A 252 -7.65 1.82 10.47
CA ASP A 252 -6.48 1.20 9.86
C ASP A 252 -6.47 1.36 8.33
N PHE A 253 -5.31 1.67 7.76
CA PHE A 253 -5.03 1.58 6.33
C PHE A 253 -3.99 0.52 5.98
N LEU A 254 -3.43 -0.14 6.98
CA LEU A 254 -2.55 -1.30 6.88
C LEU A 254 -3.10 -2.44 7.74
N SER A 255 -2.83 -3.68 7.34
CA SER A 255 -3.10 -4.86 8.15
C SER A 255 -1.83 -5.26 8.90
N PRO A 256 -1.75 -5.16 10.23
CA PRO A 256 -0.57 -5.57 10.99
C PRO A 256 -0.13 -7.01 10.71
N CYS A 257 -1.08 -7.96 10.72
CA CYS A 257 -0.78 -9.36 10.44
C CYS A 257 -0.27 -9.60 9.01
N LEU A 258 -0.93 -9.01 8.01
CA LEU A 258 -0.50 -9.22 6.63
C LEU A 258 0.80 -8.48 6.30
N ALA A 259 1.03 -7.28 6.87
CA ALA A 259 2.29 -6.55 6.69
C ALA A 259 3.47 -7.33 7.28
N GLU A 260 3.28 -7.98 8.43
CA GLU A 260 4.30 -8.84 9.03
C GLU A 260 4.61 -10.03 8.11
N ALA A 261 3.58 -10.71 7.61
CA ALA A 261 3.77 -11.83 6.70
C ALA A 261 4.41 -11.40 5.36
N ASP A 262 4.03 -10.23 4.82
CA ASP A 262 4.59 -9.67 3.59
C ASP A 262 6.06 -9.23 3.78
N PHE A 263 6.44 -8.76 4.95
CA PHE A 263 7.85 -8.51 5.27
C PHE A 263 8.64 -9.82 5.45
N MET A 264 8.10 -10.78 6.22
CA MET A 264 8.79 -12.05 6.48
C MET A 264 9.07 -12.86 5.22
N ARG A 265 8.20 -12.82 4.20
CA ARG A 265 8.48 -13.47 2.90
C ARG A 265 9.70 -12.91 2.17
N ARG A 266 10.08 -11.65 2.44
CA ARG A 266 11.26 -11.01 1.85
C ARG A 266 12.56 -11.46 2.52
N VAL A 267 12.47 -11.86 3.79
CA VAL A 267 13.62 -12.21 4.62
C VAL A 267 13.87 -13.71 4.65
N LEU A 268 12.81 -14.52 4.73
CA LEU A 268 12.89 -15.97 4.83
C LEU A 268 12.94 -16.63 3.43
N GLY A 269 13.66 -17.74 3.34
CA GLY A 269 13.57 -18.57 2.14
C GLY A 269 12.18 -19.22 1.99
N PRO A 270 11.74 -19.60 0.79
CA PRO A 270 10.37 -20.06 0.54
C PRO A 270 9.89 -21.20 1.44
N ALA A 271 10.76 -22.17 1.76
CA ALA A 271 10.40 -23.30 2.62
C ALA A 271 10.27 -22.88 4.11
N GLU A 272 11.19 -22.04 4.60
CA GLU A 272 11.14 -21.48 5.94
C GLU A 272 9.91 -20.58 6.09
N PHE A 273 9.63 -19.73 5.11
CA PHE A 273 8.45 -18.87 5.09
C PHE A 273 7.16 -19.67 5.11
N ALA A 274 7.03 -20.71 4.29
CA ALA A 274 5.83 -21.54 4.22
C ALA A 274 5.52 -22.23 5.58
N GLY A 275 6.55 -22.67 6.29
CA GLY A 275 6.43 -23.26 7.63
C GLY A 275 6.10 -22.22 8.70
N TRP A 276 6.74 -21.05 8.67
CA TRP A 276 6.46 -19.95 9.57
C TRP A 276 5.02 -19.43 9.38
N LEU A 277 4.59 -19.20 8.13
CA LEU A 277 3.26 -18.72 7.80
C LEU A 277 2.15 -19.65 8.28
N ALA A 278 2.35 -20.97 8.21
CA ALA A 278 1.40 -21.96 8.69
C ALA A 278 1.14 -21.86 10.21
N ASN A 279 2.13 -21.42 10.98
CA ASN A 279 1.99 -21.19 12.41
C ASN A 279 1.51 -19.76 12.74
N PHE A 280 1.88 -18.80 11.92
CA PHE A 280 1.54 -17.40 12.14
C PHE A 280 0.09 -17.09 11.79
N LEU A 281 -0.39 -17.58 10.64
CA LEU A 281 -1.76 -17.44 10.16
C LEU A 281 -2.33 -18.83 9.79
N PRO A 282 -2.65 -19.70 10.76
CA PRO A 282 -3.06 -21.07 10.49
C PRO A 282 -4.37 -21.15 9.68
N GLY A 283 -5.21 -20.12 9.75
CA GLY A 283 -6.42 -19.99 8.93
C GLY A 283 -6.20 -19.57 7.48
N ILE A 284 -4.96 -19.16 7.11
CA ILE A 284 -4.66 -18.72 5.76
C ILE A 284 -4.72 -19.89 4.79
N GLY A 285 -5.44 -19.74 3.70
CA GLY A 285 -5.63 -20.82 2.74
C GLY A 285 -6.79 -21.77 3.06
N THR A 286 -7.47 -21.62 4.19
CA THR A 286 -8.78 -22.25 4.36
C THR A 286 -9.78 -21.53 3.47
N ALA A 287 -10.45 -22.27 2.61
CA ALA A 287 -11.35 -21.71 1.60
C ALA A 287 -12.66 -21.13 2.20
N SER A 288 -12.66 -20.62 3.41
CA SER A 288 -13.83 -19.96 3.97
C SER A 288 -14.11 -18.66 3.23
N PRO A 289 -15.26 -18.50 2.54
CA PRO A 289 -15.64 -17.25 1.89
C PRO A 289 -15.76 -16.06 2.87
N LYS A 290 -15.82 -16.36 4.18
CA LYS A 290 -15.95 -15.36 5.24
C LYS A 290 -14.62 -14.90 5.81
N TRP A 291 -13.53 -15.61 5.51
CA TRP A 291 -12.21 -15.21 6.00
C TRP A 291 -11.73 -13.93 5.31
N LEU A 292 -11.31 -12.97 6.08
CA LEU A 292 -10.77 -11.69 5.66
C LEU A 292 -11.62 -11.00 4.56
N GLN A 293 -12.79 -10.50 4.96
CA GLN A 293 -13.65 -9.71 4.07
C GLN A 293 -13.07 -8.32 3.85
N PRO A 294 -13.29 -7.68 2.67
CA PRO A 294 -12.99 -6.28 2.46
C PRO A 294 -13.64 -5.40 3.54
N GLY A 295 -12.88 -4.42 4.03
CA GLY A 295 -13.41 -3.40 4.92
C GLY A 295 -14.42 -2.51 4.19
N MET A 296 -15.43 -2.04 4.92
CA MET A 296 -16.51 -1.20 4.37
C MET A 296 -16.33 0.25 4.86
N VAL A 297 -16.21 1.17 3.91
CA VAL A 297 -16.19 2.61 4.19
C VAL A 297 -17.62 3.11 4.31
N THR A 298 -17.96 3.72 5.43
CA THR A 298 -19.30 4.27 5.69
C THR A 298 -19.42 5.75 5.32
N ASP A 299 -18.31 6.50 5.36
CA ASP A 299 -18.23 7.90 4.94
C ASP A 299 -16.84 8.16 4.32
N ARG A 300 -16.80 8.49 3.03
CA ARG A 300 -15.56 8.81 2.30
C ARG A 300 -15.13 10.26 2.43
N ALA A 301 -15.99 11.13 2.96
CA ALA A 301 -15.63 12.51 3.26
C ALA A 301 -14.95 12.65 4.64
N ASP A 302 -15.05 11.64 5.49
CA ASP A 302 -14.27 11.56 6.71
C ASP A 302 -12.85 11.07 6.40
N PRO A 303 -11.78 11.86 6.70
CA PRO A 303 -10.41 11.52 6.34
C PRO A 303 -9.92 10.22 7.00
N LYS A 304 -10.42 9.90 8.18
CA LYS A 304 -10.02 8.70 8.91
C LYS A 304 -10.80 7.46 8.44
N LEU A 305 -12.10 7.59 8.20
CA LEU A 305 -12.90 6.47 7.68
C LEU A 305 -12.52 6.10 6.24
N ALA A 306 -12.04 7.07 5.43
CA ALA A 306 -11.49 6.82 4.09
C ALA A 306 -10.24 5.90 4.10
N HIS A 307 -9.54 5.78 5.25
CA HIS A 307 -8.42 4.86 5.43
C HIS A 307 -8.77 3.41 5.07
N ILE A 308 -10.01 2.99 5.28
CA ILE A 308 -10.44 1.60 4.98
C ILE A 308 -10.38 1.26 3.47
N ASP A 309 -10.54 2.24 2.57
CA ASP A 309 -10.27 2.00 1.15
C ASP A 309 -8.77 1.70 0.92
N GLY A 310 -7.88 2.41 1.62
CA GLY A 310 -6.43 2.13 1.63
C GLY A 310 -6.09 0.77 2.24
N LEU A 311 -6.79 0.37 3.30
CA LEU A 311 -6.65 -0.96 3.89
C LEU A 311 -6.96 -2.06 2.87
N ASN A 312 -8.02 -1.90 2.08
CA ASN A 312 -8.36 -2.87 1.05
C ASN A 312 -7.27 -2.93 -0.03
N LEU A 313 -6.71 -1.81 -0.47
CA LEU A 313 -5.57 -1.78 -1.40
C LEU A 313 -4.34 -2.46 -0.79
N SER A 314 -3.99 -2.13 0.46
CA SER A 314 -2.81 -2.68 1.13
C SER A 314 -2.94 -4.18 1.41
N ARG A 315 -4.09 -4.64 1.84
CA ARG A 315 -4.38 -6.08 1.99
C ARG A 315 -4.24 -6.83 0.66
N ALA A 316 -4.70 -6.25 -0.45
CA ALA A 316 -4.58 -6.86 -1.76
C ALA A 316 -3.10 -7.11 -2.14
N TRP A 317 -2.22 -6.09 -2.07
CA TRP A 317 -0.82 -6.32 -2.43
C TRP A 317 -0.06 -7.19 -1.44
N MET A 318 -0.39 -7.12 -0.14
CA MET A 318 0.23 -7.98 0.88
C MET A 318 -0.12 -9.45 0.63
N LEU A 319 -1.38 -9.75 0.31
CA LEU A 319 -1.82 -11.10 -0.04
C LEU A 319 -1.15 -11.61 -1.32
N GLU A 320 -1.01 -10.77 -2.36
CA GLU A 320 -0.27 -11.10 -3.58
C GLU A 320 1.21 -11.36 -3.28
N GLY A 321 1.81 -10.53 -2.43
CA GLY A 321 3.19 -10.69 -1.96
C GLY A 321 3.38 -12.00 -1.21
N ILE A 322 2.51 -12.31 -0.26
CA ILE A 322 2.52 -13.57 0.51
C ILE A 322 2.42 -14.78 -0.44
N ALA A 323 1.49 -14.72 -1.39
CA ALA A 323 1.35 -15.76 -2.42
C ALA A 323 2.63 -15.94 -3.24
N HIS A 324 3.29 -14.84 -3.61
CA HIS A 324 4.56 -14.86 -4.35
C HIS A 324 5.73 -15.41 -3.53
N GLY A 325 5.71 -15.27 -2.21
CA GLY A 325 6.70 -15.84 -1.30
C GLY A 325 6.59 -17.36 -1.10
N LEU A 326 5.48 -17.97 -1.51
CA LEU A 326 5.26 -19.42 -1.47
C LEU A 326 5.71 -20.07 -2.77
N LYS A 327 5.86 -21.39 -2.76
CA LYS A 327 6.06 -22.15 -4.02
C LYS A 327 4.81 -22.05 -4.90
N PRO A 328 4.94 -22.00 -6.23
CA PRO A 328 3.80 -21.86 -7.14
C PRO A 328 2.72 -22.95 -7.03
N ASP A 329 3.09 -24.14 -6.58
CA ASP A 329 2.22 -25.29 -6.36
C ASP A 329 1.65 -25.40 -4.94
N ASP A 330 1.93 -24.42 -4.07
CA ASP A 330 1.35 -24.37 -2.72
C ASP A 330 -0.17 -24.13 -2.80
N HIS A 331 -0.95 -24.99 -2.15
CA HIS A 331 -2.42 -24.95 -2.19
C HIS A 331 -3.02 -23.64 -1.66
N ARG A 332 -2.25 -22.85 -0.89
CA ARG A 332 -2.67 -21.54 -0.37
C ARG A 332 -2.64 -20.42 -1.43
N VAL A 333 -1.80 -20.56 -2.46
CA VAL A 333 -1.62 -19.54 -3.49
C VAL A 333 -2.93 -19.15 -4.19
N PRO A 334 -3.74 -20.07 -4.74
CA PRO A 334 -4.98 -19.68 -5.41
C PRO A 334 -5.99 -19.04 -4.46
N VAL A 335 -6.01 -19.43 -3.19
CA VAL A 335 -6.91 -18.85 -2.18
C VAL A 335 -6.49 -17.42 -1.86
N LEU A 336 -5.20 -17.18 -1.63
CA LEU A 336 -4.64 -15.86 -1.37
C LEU A 336 -4.91 -14.88 -2.52
N LEU A 337 -4.69 -15.31 -3.75
CA LEU A 337 -4.94 -14.49 -4.94
C LEU A 337 -6.42 -14.18 -5.14
N ALA A 338 -7.32 -15.12 -4.83
CA ALA A 338 -8.76 -14.88 -4.89
C ALA A 338 -9.23 -13.87 -3.83
N ILE A 339 -8.64 -13.91 -2.63
CA ILE A 339 -8.93 -12.93 -1.57
C ILE A 339 -8.36 -11.56 -1.97
N ALA A 340 -7.11 -11.50 -2.46
CA ALA A 340 -6.50 -10.28 -2.94
C ALA A 340 -7.36 -9.60 -4.03
N ALA A 341 -7.89 -10.37 -4.97
CA ALA A 341 -8.78 -9.85 -6.01
C ALA A 341 -10.03 -9.19 -5.42
N ARG A 342 -10.67 -9.81 -4.42
CA ARG A 342 -11.85 -9.22 -3.75
C ARG A 342 -11.55 -7.87 -3.09
N HIS A 343 -10.42 -7.76 -2.41
CA HIS A 343 -9.97 -6.50 -1.80
C HIS A 343 -9.66 -5.43 -2.85
N ARG A 344 -8.97 -5.82 -3.94
CA ARG A 344 -8.69 -4.94 -5.08
C ARG A 344 -9.98 -4.41 -5.71
N ASP A 345 -10.93 -5.30 -6.00
CA ASP A 345 -12.18 -4.96 -6.67
C ASP A 345 -13.08 -4.08 -5.80
N ALA A 346 -12.98 -4.20 -4.48
CA ALA A 346 -13.67 -3.34 -3.52
C ALA A 346 -13.09 -1.92 -3.47
N ALA A 347 -11.76 -1.76 -3.59
CA ALA A 347 -11.08 -0.49 -3.34
C ALA A 347 -10.79 0.33 -4.60
N LEU A 348 -10.39 -0.28 -5.73
CA LEU A 348 -10.00 0.48 -6.92
C LEU A 348 -11.08 1.46 -7.46
N PRO A 349 -12.38 1.14 -7.40
CA PRO A 349 -13.43 2.10 -7.80
C PRO A 349 -13.49 3.36 -6.92
N ALA A 350 -13.02 3.30 -5.66
CA ALA A 350 -13.01 4.44 -4.74
C ALA A 350 -11.86 5.43 -5.00
N VAL A 351 -10.87 5.05 -5.81
CA VAL A 351 -9.71 5.92 -6.13
C VAL A 351 -10.10 6.89 -7.25
N THR A 352 -10.93 7.88 -6.93
CA THR A 352 -11.51 8.81 -7.91
C THR A 352 -11.01 10.25 -7.78
N GLY A 353 -10.61 10.67 -6.59
CA GLY A 353 -10.33 12.08 -6.27
C GLY A 353 -11.59 12.94 -6.11
N GLU A 354 -12.75 12.33 -5.96
CA GLU A 354 -14.00 13.01 -5.63
C GLU A 354 -13.92 13.68 -4.24
N HIS A 355 -13.29 12.98 -3.29
CA HIS A 355 -12.98 13.48 -1.96
C HIS A 355 -11.47 13.67 -1.82
N TYR A 356 -11.04 14.85 -1.37
CA TYR A 356 -9.61 15.17 -1.16
C TYR A 356 -8.99 14.28 -0.07
N GLU A 357 -9.77 13.92 0.93
CA GLU A 357 -9.40 13.12 2.10
C GLU A 357 -8.78 11.76 1.73
N GLY A 358 -9.26 11.14 0.66
CA GLY A 358 -8.66 9.93 0.08
C GLY A 358 -7.82 10.23 -1.18
N GLY A 359 -8.21 11.27 -1.93
CA GLY A 359 -7.65 11.56 -3.27
C GLY A 359 -6.15 11.85 -3.28
N HIS A 360 -5.61 12.43 -2.22
CA HIS A 360 -4.21 12.83 -2.16
C HIS A 360 -3.23 11.64 -1.93
N TRP A 361 -3.71 10.47 -1.48
CA TRP A 361 -2.83 9.34 -1.15
C TRP A 361 -3.26 7.97 -1.72
N LEU A 362 -4.56 7.71 -1.88
CA LEU A 362 -5.05 6.42 -2.39
C LEU A 362 -4.52 6.09 -3.79
N GLY A 363 -4.24 7.12 -4.61
CA GLY A 363 -3.61 6.96 -5.92
C GLY A 363 -2.28 6.22 -5.85
N THR A 364 -1.45 6.52 -4.84
CA THR A 364 -0.17 5.84 -4.61
C THR A 364 -0.37 4.37 -4.27
N TYR A 365 -1.31 4.05 -3.40
CA TYR A 365 -1.64 2.68 -3.03
C TYR A 365 -2.16 1.87 -4.22
N ALA A 366 -3.02 2.49 -5.03
CA ALA A 366 -3.51 1.87 -6.25
C ALA A 366 -2.38 1.58 -7.25
N VAL A 367 -1.42 2.52 -7.42
CA VAL A 367 -0.25 2.30 -8.29
C VAL A 367 0.69 1.23 -7.71
N TYR A 368 0.93 1.22 -6.40
CA TYR A 368 1.76 0.19 -5.77
C TYR A 368 1.19 -1.20 -6.03
N LEU A 369 -0.11 -1.39 -5.81
CA LEU A 369 -0.82 -2.63 -6.09
C LEU A 369 -0.79 -3.00 -7.58
N THR A 370 -1.29 -2.11 -8.45
CA THR A 370 -1.54 -2.45 -9.86
C THR A 370 -0.28 -2.54 -10.71
N SER A 371 0.83 -1.91 -10.27
CA SER A 371 2.14 -2.06 -10.91
C SER A 371 2.96 -3.24 -10.38
N GLY A 372 2.48 -3.92 -9.33
CA GLY A 372 3.20 -5.01 -8.67
C GLY A 372 4.52 -4.55 -8.04
N ALA A 373 4.56 -3.33 -7.48
CA ALA A 373 5.80 -2.70 -7.01
C ALA A 373 6.51 -3.53 -5.92
N GLY A 374 5.77 -4.15 -5.00
CA GLY A 374 6.33 -4.98 -3.92
C GLY A 374 6.69 -6.42 -4.33
N ILE A 375 6.51 -6.80 -5.60
CA ILE A 375 6.72 -8.17 -6.10
C ILE A 375 7.79 -8.21 -7.19
N ARG A 376 7.88 -7.15 -7.99
CA ARG A 376 8.75 -7.05 -9.16
C ARG A 376 9.84 -6.02 -8.90
N HIS A 377 11.06 -6.48 -8.80
CA HIS A 377 12.27 -5.68 -8.65
C HIS A 377 13.12 -5.76 -9.91
#